data_2422cd808e719155572db0ae551aa853
#
_entry.id   2422cd808e719155572db0ae551aa853
#
_cell.length_a   1.000
_cell.length_b   1.000
_cell.length_c   1.000
_cell.angle_alpha   90.00
_cell.angle_beta   90.00
_cell.angle_gamma   90.00
#
_symmetry.space_group_name_H-M   'P 1'
#
loop_
_entity.id
_entity.type
_entity.pdbx_description
1 polymer ?
#
loop_
_entity_poly.entity_id
_entity_poly.type
_entity_poly.pdbx_seq_one_letter_code
_entity_poly.pdbx_strand_id
1 'polypeptide(L)'
;LQSNVSYCLYGSKKHMMERMFQNSSYPFYRFGDLFYLGKISETDWTDFICQRFEITGKHISAQLAQKICRVTDRYSSYVQQLAWLVWLRTDNTATETDLQNGIDQLLDACEPLFIQQTEDLSAYQMNFLHAISNGVNTGFTQSAVLKEYQLGTAANITRLKKALTEKDLITTIAPKTIAMSDPILQMWLKRRVWRE
;
A
#
# COMPACT_ATOMS: atom_id res chain seq x y z
N LEU A 1 -11.35 9.35 -37.79
CA LEU A 1 -10.85 8.12 -37.17
C LEU A 1 -9.42 7.87 -37.70
N GLN A 2 -8.45 7.89 -36.80
CA GLN A 2 -7.06 7.52 -37.14
C GLN A 2 -7.01 5.99 -37.26
N SER A 3 -6.88 5.47 -38.46
CA SER A 3 -6.94 4.03 -38.74
C SER A 3 -5.68 3.22 -38.35
N ASN A 4 -4.57 3.91 -38.03
CA ASN A 4 -3.26 3.29 -37.83
C ASN A 4 -2.68 3.54 -36.42
N VAL A 5 -3.53 3.85 -35.43
CA VAL A 5 -3.08 4.15 -34.06
C VAL A 5 -3.79 3.25 -33.07
N SER A 6 -3.02 2.58 -32.21
CA SER A 6 -3.52 1.87 -31.04
C SER A 6 -3.23 2.71 -29.80
N TYR A 7 -4.22 2.81 -28.92
CA TYR A 7 -4.10 3.55 -27.67
C TYR A 7 -3.97 2.60 -26.51
N CYS A 8 -2.95 2.80 -25.66
CA CYS A 8 -2.84 2.14 -24.37
C CYS A 8 -2.95 3.21 -23.28
N LEU A 9 -4.03 3.19 -22.51
CA LEU A 9 -4.27 4.08 -21.40
C LEU A 9 -3.98 3.31 -20.12
N TYR A 10 -3.14 3.85 -19.25
CA TYR A 10 -2.78 3.20 -17.98
C TYR A 10 -2.86 4.18 -16.82
N GLY A 11 -3.11 3.65 -15.62
CA GLY A 11 -3.19 4.42 -14.38
C GLY A 11 -3.20 3.53 -13.15
N SER A 12 -2.66 4.04 -12.05
CA SER A 12 -2.62 3.34 -10.77
C SER A 12 -3.93 3.45 -9.96
N LYS A 13 -4.76 4.46 -10.25
CA LYS A 13 -6.05 4.66 -9.56
C LYS A 13 -7.15 3.80 -10.19
N LYS A 14 -7.25 2.55 -9.72
CA LYS A 14 -8.21 1.55 -10.23
C LYS A 14 -9.63 2.10 -10.30
N HIS A 15 -10.15 2.68 -9.23
CA HIS A 15 -11.53 3.21 -9.19
C HIS A 15 -11.78 4.33 -10.20
N MET A 16 -10.77 5.16 -10.48
CA MET A 16 -10.89 6.19 -11.49
C MET A 16 -10.97 5.59 -12.90
N MET A 17 -10.13 4.61 -13.20
CA MET A 17 -10.15 3.89 -14.48
C MET A 17 -11.47 3.16 -14.69
N GLU A 18 -11.94 2.41 -13.69
CA GLU A 18 -13.24 1.74 -13.73
C GLU A 18 -14.37 2.73 -13.99
N ARG A 19 -14.38 3.87 -13.31
CA ARG A 19 -15.40 4.89 -13.46
C ARG A 19 -15.41 5.49 -14.88
N MET A 20 -14.24 5.70 -15.49
CA MET A 20 -14.12 6.25 -16.85
C MET A 20 -14.59 5.29 -17.94
N PHE A 21 -14.30 3.98 -17.77
CA PHE A 21 -14.54 2.98 -18.82
C PHE A 21 -15.75 2.08 -18.61
N GLN A 22 -16.23 1.95 -17.38
CA GLN A 22 -17.38 1.08 -17.05
C GLN A 22 -18.67 1.85 -16.75
N ASN A 23 -18.62 3.15 -16.50
CA ASN A 23 -19.80 3.94 -16.22
C ASN A 23 -20.33 4.60 -17.52
N SER A 24 -21.60 4.31 -17.84
CA SER A 24 -22.28 4.79 -19.04
C SER A 24 -22.40 6.32 -19.17
N SER A 25 -22.20 7.05 -18.07
CA SER A 25 -22.22 8.52 -18.06
C SER A 25 -20.92 9.15 -18.55
N TYR A 26 -19.87 8.36 -18.83
CA TYR A 26 -18.58 8.87 -19.27
C TYR A 26 -18.33 8.62 -20.76
N PRO A 27 -17.62 9.53 -21.45
CA PRO A 27 -17.37 9.43 -22.89
C PRO A 27 -16.60 8.18 -23.34
N PHE A 28 -15.80 7.60 -22.44
CA PHE A 28 -15.00 6.40 -22.71
C PHE A 28 -15.69 5.09 -22.32
N TYR A 29 -16.99 5.12 -22.03
CA TYR A 29 -17.74 3.92 -21.70
C TYR A 29 -17.60 2.86 -22.80
N ARG A 30 -17.10 1.68 -22.44
CA ARG A 30 -16.83 0.55 -23.36
C ARG A 30 -15.93 0.89 -24.55
N PHE A 31 -15.04 1.87 -24.40
CA PHE A 31 -14.15 2.28 -25.49
C PHE A 31 -13.04 1.25 -25.77
N GLY A 32 -12.73 0.35 -24.86
CA GLY A 32 -11.70 -0.67 -25.02
C GLY A 32 -11.74 -1.72 -23.91
N ASP A 33 -10.81 -2.65 -23.98
CA ASP A 33 -10.68 -3.72 -22.98
C ASP A 33 -9.92 -3.23 -21.74
N LEU A 34 -10.37 -3.64 -20.56
CA LEU A 34 -9.73 -3.33 -19.30
C LEU A 34 -8.86 -4.50 -18.84
N PHE A 35 -7.57 -4.24 -18.68
CA PHE A 35 -6.63 -5.18 -18.10
C PHE A 35 -6.28 -4.77 -16.67
N TYR A 36 -6.43 -5.71 -15.75
CA TYR A 36 -6.03 -5.52 -14.36
C TYR A 36 -4.71 -6.23 -14.11
N LEU A 37 -3.65 -5.48 -13.91
CA LEU A 37 -2.36 -6.03 -13.51
C LEU A 37 -2.39 -6.32 -12.01
N GLY A 38 -2.22 -7.59 -11.66
CA GLY A 38 -2.03 -8.03 -10.29
C GLY A 38 -0.63 -7.66 -9.76
N LYS A 39 -0.43 -7.88 -8.46
CA LYS A 39 0.92 -7.78 -7.86
C LYS A 39 1.81 -8.89 -8.43
N ILE A 40 3.07 -8.57 -8.69
CA ILE A 40 4.11 -9.54 -9.03
C ILE A 40 4.23 -10.56 -7.88
N SER A 41 4.46 -11.83 -8.20
CA SER A 41 4.55 -12.89 -7.20
C SER A 41 5.75 -12.68 -6.26
N GLU A 42 5.67 -13.24 -5.04
CA GLU A 42 6.81 -13.19 -4.11
C GLU A 42 8.02 -13.92 -4.68
N THR A 43 7.81 -15.01 -5.41
CA THR A 43 8.88 -15.79 -6.03
C THR A 43 9.59 -14.98 -7.10
N ASP A 44 8.86 -14.40 -8.07
CA ASP A 44 9.45 -13.60 -9.14
C ASP A 44 10.22 -12.38 -8.60
N TRP A 45 9.69 -11.74 -7.56
CA TRP A 45 10.40 -10.65 -6.89
C TRP A 45 11.66 -11.11 -6.18
N THR A 46 11.59 -12.25 -5.48
CA THR A 46 12.74 -12.82 -4.77
C THR A 46 13.88 -13.12 -5.75
N ASP A 47 13.56 -13.80 -6.84
CA ASP A 47 14.53 -14.16 -7.87
C ASP A 47 15.13 -12.92 -8.53
N PHE A 48 14.30 -11.92 -8.84
CA PHE A 48 14.75 -10.65 -9.39
C PHE A 48 15.70 -9.92 -8.44
N ILE A 49 15.36 -9.81 -7.15
CA ILE A 49 16.21 -9.11 -6.16
C ILE A 49 17.55 -9.84 -6.02
N CYS A 50 17.52 -11.17 -5.83
CA CYS A 50 18.76 -11.97 -5.72
C CYS A 50 19.66 -11.77 -6.94
N GLN A 51 19.10 -11.89 -8.15
CA GLN A 51 19.84 -11.68 -9.38
C GLN A 51 20.45 -10.27 -9.48
N ARG A 52 19.74 -9.22 -9.05
CA ARG A 52 20.26 -7.85 -9.08
C ARG A 52 21.42 -7.63 -8.12
N PHE A 53 21.39 -8.26 -6.96
CA PHE A 53 22.52 -8.24 -6.04
C PHE A 53 23.74 -8.95 -6.64
N GLU A 54 23.57 -10.15 -7.19
CA GLU A 54 24.64 -10.95 -7.79
C GLU A 54 25.34 -10.24 -8.95
N ILE A 55 24.59 -9.64 -9.88
CA ILE A 55 25.14 -8.88 -11.02
C ILE A 55 26.09 -7.76 -10.56
N THR A 56 25.87 -7.22 -9.36
CA THR A 56 26.70 -6.13 -8.80
C THR A 56 27.77 -6.63 -7.84
N GLY A 57 28.00 -7.94 -7.75
CA GLY A 57 29.00 -8.56 -6.88
C GLY A 57 28.62 -8.60 -5.40
N LYS A 58 27.33 -8.36 -5.07
CA LYS A 58 26.80 -8.46 -3.71
C LYS A 58 25.90 -9.69 -3.59
N HIS A 59 25.59 -10.10 -2.37
CA HIS A 59 24.72 -11.24 -2.11
C HIS A 59 23.58 -10.86 -1.15
N ILE A 60 22.39 -11.42 -1.39
CA ILE A 60 21.24 -11.37 -0.49
C ILE A 60 20.61 -12.76 -0.42
N SER A 61 20.27 -13.23 0.78
CA SER A 61 19.58 -14.51 0.92
C SER A 61 18.13 -14.42 0.41
N ALA A 62 17.60 -15.53 -0.12
CA ALA A 62 16.21 -15.59 -0.55
C ALA A 62 15.24 -15.22 0.59
N GLN A 63 15.53 -15.64 1.84
CA GLN A 63 14.71 -15.28 2.99
C GLN A 63 14.66 -13.76 3.23
N LEU A 64 15.80 -13.07 3.07
CA LEU A 64 15.84 -11.62 3.25
C LEU A 64 15.13 -10.88 2.11
N ALA A 65 15.28 -11.35 0.88
CA ALA A 65 14.55 -10.85 -0.29
C ALA A 65 13.03 -11.04 -0.15
N GLN A 66 12.58 -12.20 0.37
CA GLN A 66 11.17 -12.44 0.70
C GLN A 66 10.65 -11.48 1.79
N LYS A 67 11.47 -11.16 2.80
CA LYS A 67 11.08 -10.16 3.81
C LYS A 67 10.85 -8.78 3.19
N ILE A 68 11.70 -8.35 2.24
CA ILE A 68 11.48 -7.11 1.49
C ILE A 68 10.09 -7.13 0.83
N CYS A 69 9.74 -8.23 0.14
CA CYS A 69 8.46 -8.39 -0.55
C CYS A 69 7.27 -8.32 0.42
N ARG A 70 7.38 -8.97 1.59
CA ARG A 70 6.30 -9.02 2.60
C ARG A 70 6.11 -7.68 3.29
N VAL A 71 7.19 -7.01 3.69
CA VAL A 71 7.15 -5.69 4.35
C VAL A 71 6.48 -4.65 3.45
N THR A 72 6.74 -4.71 2.15
CA THR A 72 6.19 -3.79 1.16
C THR A 72 4.86 -4.28 0.55
N ASP A 73 4.32 -5.40 1.05
CA ASP A 73 3.14 -6.07 0.47
C ASP A 73 3.20 -6.17 -1.07
N ARG A 74 4.40 -6.37 -1.60
CA ARG A 74 4.69 -6.49 -3.04
C ARG A 74 4.25 -5.29 -3.89
N TYR A 75 4.15 -4.09 -3.30
CA TYR A 75 4.02 -2.87 -4.09
C TYR A 75 5.31 -2.60 -4.83
N SER A 76 5.28 -2.66 -6.16
CA SER A 76 6.48 -2.67 -7.01
C SER A 76 7.43 -1.50 -6.78
N SER A 77 6.89 -0.30 -6.54
CA SER A 77 7.68 0.89 -6.22
C SER A 77 8.45 0.71 -4.89
N TYR A 78 7.76 0.23 -3.85
CA TYR A 78 8.36 0.02 -2.54
C TYR A 78 9.33 -1.17 -2.51
N VAL A 79 9.02 -2.26 -3.22
CA VAL A 79 9.95 -3.40 -3.36
C VAL A 79 11.27 -2.92 -3.94
N GLN A 80 11.23 -2.18 -5.05
CA GLN A 80 12.44 -1.66 -5.71
C GLN A 80 13.18 -0.67 -4.82
N GLN A 81 12.47 0.26 -4.21
CA GLN A 81 13.07 1.27 -3.35
C GLN A 81 13.72 0.65 -2.12
N LEU A 82 13.04 -0.28 -1.42
CA LEU A 82 13.60 -0.93 -0.24
C LEU A 82 14.77 -1.85 -0.61
N ALA A 83 14.66 -2.63 -1.69
CA ALA A 83 15.76 -3.47 -2.17
C ALA A 83 16.99 -2.63 -2.51
N TRP A 84 16.81 -1.46 -3.14
CA TRP A 84 17.89 -0.51 -3.42
C TRP A 84 18.51 0.06 -2.14
N LEU A 85 17.70 0.43 -1.15
CA LEU A 85 18.19 0.93 0.14
C LEU A 85 18.98 -0.12 0.91
N VAL A 86 18.56 -1.38 0.87
CA VAL A 86 19.32 -2.52 1.43
C VAL A 86 20.62 -2.71 0.67
N TRP A 87 20.58 -2.71 -0.67
CA TRP A 87 21.77 -2.86 -1.51
C TRP A 87 22.81 -1.79 -1.25
N LEU A 88 22.43 -0.53 -1.05
CA LEU A 88 23.35 0.58 -0.73
C LEU A 88 24.13 0.35 0.57
N ARG A 89 23.53 -0.34 1.55
CA ARG A 89 24.11 -0.62 2.86
C ARG A 89 24.92 -1.90 2.91
N THR A 90 24.66 -2.79 1.97
CA THR A 90 25.34 -4.07 1.89
C THR A 90 26.77 -3.87 1.38
N ASP A 91 27.75 -4.35 2.12
CA ASP A 91 29.13 -4.44 1.61
C ASP A 91 29.24 -5.65 0.67
N ASN A 92 29.23 -6.87 1.19
CA ASN A 92 29.30 -8.11 0.42
C ASN A 92 28.00 -8.91 0.50
N THR A 93 27.47 -9.11 1.72
CA THR A 93 26.26 -9.91 1.97
C THR A 93 25.29 -9.10 2.82
N ALA A 94 24.04 -8.97 2.33
CA ALA A 94 22.99 -8.25 3.02
C ALA A 94 22.59 -8.93 4.32
N THR A 95 22.39 -8.13 5.36
CA THR A 95 22.04 -8.57 6.72
C THR A 95 20.64 -8.09 7.11
N GLU A 96 20.11 -8.65 8.19
CA GLU A 96 18.88 -8.16 8.81
C GLU A 96 18.98 -6.69 9.25
N THR A 97 20.16 -6.28 9.71
CA THR A 97 20.42 -4.88 10.10
C THR A 97 20.32 -3.95 8.88
N ASP A 98 20.84 -4.36 7.71
CA ASP A 98 20.70 -3.58 6.48
C ASP A 98 19.25 -3.41 6.07
N LEU A 99 18.43 -4.46 6.24
CA LEU A 99 17.00 -4.40 6.00
C LEU A 99 16.32 -3.43 6.95
N GLN A 100 16.55 -3.52 8.27
CA GLN A 100 15.93 -2.62 9.25
C GLN A 100 16.31 -1.16 9.00
N ASN A 101 17.58 -0.87 8.77
CA ASN A 101 18.04 0.48 8.42
C ASN A 101 17.45 0.96 7.09
N GLY A 102 17.27 0.05 6.12
CA GLY A 102 16.59 0.35 4.85
C GLY A 102 15.12 0.71 5.04
N ILE A 103 14.43 -0.02 5.91
CA ILE A 103 13.03 0.28 6.27
C ILE A 103 12.93 1.65 6.95
N ASP A 104 13.78 1.95 7.92
CA ASP A 104 13.73 3.22 8.63
C ASP A 104 13.97 4.39 7.66
N GLN A 105 14.92 4.26 6.74
CA GLN A 105 15.15 5.28 5.71
C GLN A 105 13.99 5.39 4.71
N LEU A 106 13.33 4.29 4.37
CA LEU A 106 12.14 4.32 3.52
C LEU A 106 11.01 5.10 4.22
N LEU A 107 10.80 4.85 5.51
CA LEU A 107 9.82 5.58 6.32
C LEU A 107 10.15 7.07 6.38
N ASP A 108 11.41 7.43 6.63
CA ASP A 108 11.86 8.83 6.68
C ASP A 108 11.67 9.54 5.33
N ALA A 109 11.95 8.86 4.23
CA ALA A 109 11.76 9.39 2.88
C ALA A 109 10.29 9.62 2.52
N CYS A 110 9.38 8.77 3.04
CA CYS A 110 7.94 8.89 2.79
C CYS A 110 7.23 9.81 3.80
N GLU A 111 7.84 10.13 4.93
CA GLU A 111 7.21 10.89 6.04
C GLU A 111 6.56 12.21 5.61
N PRO A 112 7.19 13.09 4.78
CA PRO A 112 6.55 14.34 4.36
C PRO A 112 5.21 14.12 3.63
N LEU A 113 5.15 13.08 2.78
CA LEU A 113 3.93 12.70 2.08
C LEU A 113 2.87 12.17 3.06
N PHE A 114 3.27 11.33 4.01
CA PHE A 114 2.37 10.74 4.99
C PHE A 114 1.80 11.78 5.96
N ILE A 115 2.60 12.76 6.38
CA ILE A 115 2.11 13.92 7.14
C ILE A 115 1.04 14.64 6.34
N GLN A 116 1.31 15.01 5.09
CA GLN A 116 0.35 15.70 4.23
C GLN A 116 -0.95 14.90 4.05
N GLN A 117 -0.88 13.58 3.94
CA GLN A 117 -2.06 12.71 3.78
C GLN A 117 -2.90 12.60 5.07
N THR A 118 -2.29 12.82 6.23
CA THR A 118 -2.93 12.56 7.53
C THR A 118 -3.21 13.80 8.36
N GLU A 119 -2.59 14.96 8.07
CA GLU A 119 -2.73 16.20 8.85
C GLU A 119 -4.17 16.71 8.96
N ASP A 120 -4.98 16.55 7.91
CA ASP A 120 -6.38 16.96 7.88
C ASP A 120 -7.36 15.88 8.38
N LEU A 121 -6.86 14.78 8.93
CA LEU A 121 -7.72 13.70 9.43
C LEU A 121 -8.27 14.04 10.82
N SER A 122 -9.57 13.86 10.99
CA SER A 122 -10.20 13.97 12.31
C SER A 122 -9.73 12.83 13.23
N ALA A 123 -9.86 13.03 14.56
CA ALA A 123 -9.54 12.01 15.56
C ALA A 123 -10.27 10.69 15.28
N TYR A 124 -11.54 10.73 14.87
CA TYR A 124 -12.28 9.52 14.50
C TYR A 124 -11.72 8.80 13.27
N GLN A 125 -11.21 9.54 12.27
CA GLN A 125 -10.57 8.95 11.09
C GLN A 125 -9.23 8.32 11.47
N MET A 126 -8.41 8.99 12.28
CA MET A 126 -7.16 8.42 12.79
C MET A 126 -7.39 7.17 13.63
N ASN A 127 -8.38 7.19 14.51
CA ASN A 127 -8.77 6.03 15.32
C ASN A 127 -9.27 4.86 14.44
N PHE A 128 -9.94 5.15 13.33
CA PHE A 128 -10.38 4.12 12.39
C PHE A 128 -9.19 3.47 11.67
N LEU A 129 -8.19 4.26 11.23
CA LEU A 129 -6.95 3.75 10.67
C LEU A 129 -6.16 2.93 11.71
N HIS A 130 -6.17 3.35 12.98
CA HIS A 130 -5.55 2.62 14.07
C HIS A 130 -6.20 1.23 14.27
N ALA A 131 -7.53 1.16 14.29
CA ALA A 131 -8.24 -0.11 14.36
C ALA A 131 -7.85 -1.06 13.22
N ILE A 132 -7.80 -0.55 11.97
CA ILE A 132 -7.38 -1.35 10.81
C ILE A 132 -5.92 -1.81 10.97
N SER A 133 -5.03 -0.95 11.40
CA SER A 133 -3.62 -1.27 11.60
C SER A 133 -3.42 -2.37 12.64
N ASN A 134 -4.31 -2.46 13.62
CA ASN A 134 -4.31 -3.51 14.66
C ASN A 134 -5.11 -4.77 14.27
N GLY A 135 -5.44 -4.90 12.97
CA GLY A 135 -6.04 -6.12 12.43
C GLY A 135 -7.56 -6.15 12.45
N VAL A 136 -8.24 -5.05 12.84
CA VAL A 136 -9.70 -4.97 12.74
C VAL A 136 -10.06 -4.70 11.28
N ASN A 137 -10.36 -5.75 10.53
CA ASN A 137 -10.67 -5.66 9.09
C ASN A 137 -12.17 -5.71 8.79
N THR A 138 -12.97 -6.17 9.78
CA THR A 138 -14.43 -6.33 9.69
C THR A 138 -15.08 -5.98 11.05
N GLY A 139 -16.41 -5.97 11.10
CA GLY A 139 -17.12 -5.84 12.40
C GLY A 139 -16.98 -4.50 13.11
N PHE A 140 -16.64 -3.42 12.44
CA PHE A 140 -16.41 -2.08 13.02
C PHE A 140 -17.61 -1.49 13.77
N THR A 141 -18.82 -2.04 13.61
CA THR A 141 -20.02 -1.61 14.33
C THR A 141 -20.25 -2.37 15.64
N GLN A 142 -19.41 -3.33 15.97
CA GLN A 142 -19.49 -4.07 17.24
C GLN A 142 -19.15 -3.13 18.41
N SER A 143 -19.92 -3.22 19.48
CA SER A 143 -19.77 -2.33 20.63
C SER A 143 -18.38 -2.36 21.25
N ALA A 144 -17.72 -3.53 21.28
CA ALA A 144 -16.35 -3.68 21.76
C ALA A 144 -15.37 -2.83 20.91
N VAL A 145 -15.42 -2.97 19.58
CA VAL A 145 -14.54 -2.23 18.64
C VAL A 145 -14.80 -0.71 18.69
N LEU A 146 -16.08 -0.32 18.73
CA LEU A 146 -16.46 1.09 18.85
C LEU A 146 -15.88 1.73 20.11
N LYS A 147 -15.93 1.02 21.23
CA LYS A 147 -15.41 1.50 22.52
C LYS A 147 -13.89 1.48 22.58
N GLU A 148 -13.27 0.38 22.16
CA GLU A 148 -11.82 0.18 22.18
C GLU A 148 -11.08 1.26 21.37
N TYR A 149 -11.54 1.50 20.14
CA TYR A 149 -10.92 2.47 19.22
C TYR A 149 -11.62 3.83 19.20
N GLN A 150 -12.56 4.09 20.11
CA GLN A 150 -13.26 5.37 20.22
C GLN A 150 -13.85 5.86 18.89
N LEU A 151 -14.52 4.96 18.15
CA LEU A 151 -15.04 5.26 16.81
C LEU A 151 -16.38 6.01 16.80
N GLY A 152 -16.92 6.29 17.96
CA GLY A 152 -18.22 6.93 18.13
C GLY A 152 -19.38 5.94 17.98
N THR A 153 -20.36 6.25 17.16
CA THR A 153 -21.55 5.42 16.93
C THR A 153 -21.44 4.55 15.70
N ALA A 154 -22.22 3.46 15.63
CA ALA A 154 -22.31 2.61 14.44
C ALA A 154 -22.67 3.40 13.16
N ALA A 155 -23.50 4.44 13.26
CA ALA A 155 -23.84 5.30 12.14
C ALA A 155 -22.65 6.08 11.58
N ASN A 156 -21.67 6.42 12.44
CA ASN A 156 -20.46 7.12 12.03
C ASN A 156 -19.55 6.26 11.13
N ILE A 157 -19.55 4.95 11.31
CA ILE A 157 -18.68 4.01 10.59
C ILE A 157 -18.84 4.12 9.07
N THR A 158 -20.06 4.22 8.56
CA THR A 158 -20.31 4.36 7.11
C THR A 158 -19.68 5.64 6.56
N ARG A 159 -19.76 6.74 7.32
CA ARG A 159 -19.18 8.04 6.92
C ARG A 159 -17.65 8.01 6.97
N LEU A 160 -17.06 7.37 8.01
CA LEU A 160 -15.61 7.18 8.13
C LEU A 160 -15.07 6.38 6.95
N LYS A 161 -15.70 5.23 6.64
CA LYS A 161 -15.32 4.39 5.49
C LYS A 161 -15.36 5.18 4.19
N LYS A 162 -16.46 5.87 3.92
CA LYS A 162 -16.60 6.67 2.70
C LYS A 162 -15.49 7.71 2.59
N ALA A 163 -15.29 8.53 3.62
CA ALA A 163 -14.29 9.59 3.63
C ALA A 163 -12.86 9.08 3.45
N LEU A 164 -12.50 7.98 4.12
CA LEU A 164 -11.15 7.40 4.02
C LEU A 164 -10.92 6.69 2.67
N THR A 165 -11.96 6.11 2.08
CA THR A 165 -11.90 5.55 0.72
C THR A 165 -11.75 6.64 -0.34
N GLU A 166 -12.47 7.77 -0.21
CA GLU A 166 -12.34 8.92 -1.11
C GLU A 166 -10.94 9.57 -1.04
N LYS A 167 -10.28 9.45 0.11
CA LYS A 167 -8.87 9.87 0.30
C LYS A 167 -7.85 8.81 -0.12
N ASP A 168 -8.27 7.67 -0.67
CA ASP A 168 -7.42 6.53 -1.02
C ASP A 168 -6.60 5.94 0.16
N LEU A 169 -6.99 6.18 1.42
CA LEU A 169 -6.27 5.69 2.61
C LEU A 169 -6.65 4.25 2.97
N ILE A 170 -7.85 3.83 2.60
CA ILE A 170 -8.33 2.46 2.80
C ILE A 170 -8.91 1.88 1.52
N THR A 171 -8.86 0.56 1.40
CA THR A 171 -9.44 -0.18 0.28
C THR A 171 -10.24 -1.39 0.76
N THR A 172 -11.20 -1.82 -0.05
CA THR A 172 -11.95 -3.06 0.19
C THR A 172 -11.23 -4.21 -0.53
N ILE A 173 -10.72 -5.17 0.24
CA ILE A 173 -9.97 -6.33 -0.27
C ILE A 173 -10.85 -7.57 -0.48
N ALA A 174 -11.99 -7.64 0.21
CA ALA A 174 -13.02 -8.68 0.08
C ALA A 174 -14.37 -8.11 0.55
N PRO A 175 -15.50 -8.77 0.30
CA PRO A 175 -16.80 -8.31 0.78
C PRO A 175 -16.76 -8.00 2.28
N LYS A 176 -17.01 -6.74 2.64
CA LYS A 176 -16.98 -6.20 4.02
C LYS A 176 -15.59 -6.17 4.70
N THR A 177 -14.53 -6.55 4.00
CA THR A 177 -13.16 -6.57 4.54
C THR A 177 -12.37 -5.38 4.04
N ILE A 178 -11.86 -4.58 4.96
CA ILE A 178 -11.14 -3.34 4.69
C ILE A 178 -9.68 -3.46 5.12
N ALA A 179 -8.79 -2.88 4.35
CA ALA A 179 -7.36 -2.77 4.67
C ALA A 179 -6.86 -1.35 4.40
N MET A 180 -5.71 -1.02 4.94
CA MET A 180 -4.95 0.16 4.52
C MET A 180 -4.59 0.02 3.04
N SER A 181 -4.67 1.11 2.28
CA SER A 181 -4.29 1.12 0.86
C SER A 181 -2.77 1.09 0.67
N ASP A 182 -2.02 1.62 1.62
CA ASP A 182 -0.56 1.74 1.59
C ASP A 182 0.06 1.03 2.80
N PRO A 183 0.86 -0.04 2.59
CA PRO A 183 1.51 -0.78 3.67
C PRO A 183 2.61 0.02 4.38
N ILE A 184 3.26 0.95 3.68
CA ILE A 184 4.32 1.77 4.27
C ILE A 184 3.73 2.89 5.11
N LEU A 185 2.63 3.51 4.68
CA LEU A 185 1.84 4.42 5.52
C LEU A 185 1.37 3.71 6.81
N GLN A 186 0.86 2.48 6.71
CA GLN A 186 0.45 1.70 7.87
C GLN A 186 1.62 1.50 8.84
N MET A 187 2.78 1.14 8.33
CA MET A 187 3.99 0.93 9.14
C MET A 187 4.47 2.23 9.79
N TRP A 188 4.45 3.34 9.03
CA TRP A 188 4.82 4.67 9.54
C TRP A 188 3.89 5.09 10.67
N LEU A 189 2.57 4.96 10.51
CA LEU A 189 1.59 5.25 11.55
C LEU A 189 1.87 4.44 12.83
N LYS A 190 2.13 3.14 12.68
CA LYS A 190 2.45 2.27 13.83
C LYS A 190 3.72 2.73 14.54
N ARG A 191 4.81 2.89 13.82
CA ARG A 191 6.13 3.13 14.43
C ARG A 191 6.35 4.58 14.88
N ARG A 192 5.81 5.57 14.14
CA ARG A 192 6.11 6.99 14.37
C ARG A 192 4.98 7.76 15.06
N VAL A 193 3.73 7.39 14.80
CA VAL A 193 2.56 8.10 15.37
C VAL A 193 2.07 7.40 16.63
N TRP A 194 1.80 6.08 16.56
CA TRP A 194 1.26 5.35 17.72
C TRP A 194 2.35 4.71 18.59
N ARG A 195 3.58 4.58 18.06
CA ARG A 195 4.77 4.05 18.78
C ARG A 195 4.55 2.61 19.31
N GLU A 196 4.02 1.77 18.44
CA GLU A 196 3.77 0.33 18.67
C GLU A 196 4.89 -0.56 18.13
#